data_fb2c09e8e814c88914ce68a93a0f47b2
#
_entry.id   fb2c09e8e814c88914ce68a93a0f47b2
#
_cell.length_a   1.000
_cell.length_b   1.000
_cell.length_c   1.000
_cell.angle_alpha   90.00
_cell.angle_beta   90.00
_cell.angle_gamma   90.00
#
_symmetry.space_group_name_H-M   'P 1'
#
loop_
_entity.id
_entity.type
_entity.pdbx_description
1 polymer ?
#
loop_
_entity_poly.entity_id
_entity_poly.type
_entity_poly.pdbx_seq_one_letter_code
_entity_poly.pdbx_strand_id
1 'polypeptide(L)'
;MAIVKHIKSRNANYSAAINYLLFEHDEKTGKKIVDESGRSILRKEFYMDGLNCDPMSFDKECELANTHFHKNKKREDIKSHHYIISYDPADVTENGLTGERAQTISLELAKQMFPGYQALVVTHTDGHNESGNIHTHIVINSVRKT
;
A
#
# COMPACT_ATOMS: atom_id res chain seq x y z
N MET A 1 16.04 8.62 9.43
CA MET A 1 16.37 8.03 8.11
C MET A 1 15.32 6.99 7.73
N ALA A 2 14.94 6.91 6.48
CA ALA A 2 13.95 5.94 6.00
C ALA A 2 14.62 4.92 5.07
N ILE A 3 14.08 3.71 5.07
CA ILE A 3 14.53 2.63 4.17
C ILE A 3 13.39 2.33 3.21
N VAL A 4 13.71 2.24 1.91
CA VAL A 4 12.72 1.95 0.86
C VAL A 4 12.97 0.56 0.27
N LYS A 5 11.91 -0.26 0.23
CA LYS A 5 11.95 -1.59 -0.38
C LYS A 5 10.99 -1.62 -1.57
N HIS A 6 11.39 -2.26 -2.67
CA HIS A 6 10.59 -2.36 -3.89
C HIS A 6 10.28 -3.83 -4.21
N ILE A 7 9.00 -4.13 -4.44
CA ILE A 7 8.52 -5.46 -4.81
C ILE A 7 7.69 -5.35 -6.08
N LYS A 8 7.99 -6.20 -7.08
CA LYS A 8 7.21 -6.30 -8.31
C LYS A 8 6.18 -7.42 -8.16
N SER A 9 4.97 -7.21 -8.68
CA SER A 9 3.90 -8.21 -8.61
C SER A 9 3.32 -8.51 -9.98
N ARG A 10 3.16 -9.79 -10.29
CA ARG A 10 2.46 -10.28 -11.49
C ARG A 10 1.02 -10.69 -11.19
N ASN A 11 0.57 -10.51 -9.96
CA ASN A 11 -0.79 -10.88 -9.54
C ASN A 11 -1.80 -9.92 -10.17
N ALA A 12 -2.76 -10.48 -10.92
CA ALA A 12 -3.84 -9.71 -11.54
C ALA A 12 -4.91 -9.26 -10.55
N ASN A 13 -4.89 -9.79 -9.33
CA ASN A 13 -5.87 -9.44 -8.29
C ASN A 13 -5.39 -8.25 -7.47
N TYR A 14 -5.77 -7.05 -7.90
CA TYR A 14 -5.41 -5.82 -7.18
C TYR A 14 -6.09 -5.71 -5.81
N SER A 15 -7.23 -6.41 -5.60
CA SER A 15 -7.90 -6.40 -4.30
C SER A 15 -7.11 -7.11 -3.21
N ALA A 16 -6.18 -7.98 -3.58
CA ALA A 16 -5.29 -8.64 -2.62
C ALA A 16 -4.43 -7.63 -1.86
N ALA A 17 -3.96 -6.58 -2.53
CA ALA A 17 -3.19 -5.51 -1.89
C ALA A 17 -4.05 -4.75 -0.88
N ILE A 18 -5.28 -4.40 -1.25
CA ILE A 18 -6.21 -3.69 -0.36
C ILE A 18 -6.47 -4.54 0.89
N ASN A 19 -6.80 -5.81 0.70
CA ASN A 19 -7.09 -6.71 1.82
C ASN A 19 -5.89 -6.88 2.77
N TYR A 20 -4.70 -7.04 2.20
CA TYR A 20 -3.48 -7.16 3.01
C TYR A 20 -3.22 -5.90 3.83
N LEU A 21 -3.47 -4.72 3.26
CA LEU A 21 -3.16 -3.45 3.92
C LEU A 21 -4.21 -3.01 4.93
N LEU A 22 -5.48 -3.41 4.77
CA LEU A 22 -6.56 -3.00 5.67
C LEU A 22 -6.80 -3.94 6.84
N PHE A 23 -6.53 -5.23 6.67
CA PHE A 23 -6.86 -6.24 7.68
C PHE A 23 -5.62 -6.79 8.37
N GLU A 24 -5.78 -7.20 9.62
CA GLU A 24 -4.70 -7.83 10.37
C GLU A 24 -4.36 -9.21 9.82
N HIS A 25 -3.06 -9.53 9.75
CA HIS A 25 -2.56 -10.82 9.28
C HIS A 25 -1.54 -11.38 10.25
N ASP A 26 -1.49 -12.70 10.36
CA ASP A 26 -0.44 -13.39 11.09
C ASP A 26 0.87 -13.28 10.29
N GLU A 27 1.90 -12.71 10.90
CA GLU A 27 3.18 -12.47 10.22
C GLU A 27 3.90 -13.75 9.81
N LYS A 28 3.75 -14.81 10.60
CA LYS A 28 4.44 -16.08 10.34
C LYS A 28 3.79 -16.86 9.21
N THR A 29 2.46 -16.87 9.13
CA THR A 29 1.71 -17.66 8.16
C THR A 29 1.16 -16.85 7.00
N GLY A 30 1.09 -15.53 7.13
CA GLY A 30 0.47 -14.64 6.15
C GLY A 30 -1.04 -14.75 6.07
N LYS A 31 -1.66 -15.53 6.94
CA LYS A 31 -3.11 -15.72 6.97
C LYS A 31 -3.81 -14.59 7.70
N LYS A 32 -5.03 -14.26 7.26
CA LYS A 32 -5.86 -13.26 7.94
C LYS A 32 -6.18 -13.68 9.36
N ILE A 33 -6.08 -12.73 10.28
CA ILE A 33 -6.55 -12.90 11.65
C ILE A 33 -8.05 -12.60 11.65
N VAL A 34 -8.85 -13.50 12.23
CA VAL A 34 -10.31 -13.34 12.27
C VAL A 34 -10.78 -13.23 13.72
N ASP A 35 -11.93 -12.58 13.92
CA ASP A 35 -12.58 -12.49 15.22
C ASP A 35 -13.40 -13.74 15.51
N GLU A 36 -14.09 -13.77 16.66
CA GLU A 36 -14.90 -14.92 17.09
C GLU A 36 -16.01 -15.29 16.11
N SER A 37 -16.50 -14.32 15.31
CA SER A 37 -17.54 -14.54 14.31
C SER A 37 -16.98 -14.94 12.94
N GLY A 38 -15.67 -15.07 12.80
CA GLY A 38 -15.01 -15.43 11.55
C GLY A 38 -14.77 -14.26 10.59
N ARG A 39 -14.97 -13.03 11.04
CA ARG A 39 -14.74 -11.83 10.23
C ARG A 39 -13.29 -11.37 10.33
N SER A 40 -12.73 -10.89 9.23
CA SER A 40 -11.40 -10.29 9.21
C SER A 40 -11.35 -9.06 10.10
N ILE A 41 -10.27 -8.91 10.87
CA ILE A 41 -10.09 -7.78 11.79
C ILE A 41 -9.40 -6.64 11.05
N LEU A 42 -10.02 -5.47 11.03
CA LEU A 42 -9.39 -4.25 10.50
C LEU A 42 -8.21 -3.85 11.37
N ARG A 43 -7.17 -3.32 10.74
CA ARG A 43 -6.04 -2.73 11.47
C ARG A 43 -6.55 -1.57 12.32
N LYS A 44 -6.01 -1.44 13.53
CA LYS A 44 -6.48 -0.45 14.51
C LYS A 44 -6.23 0.98 14.07
N GLU A 45 -5.09 1.22 13.45
CA GLU A 45 -4.71 2.56 13.00
C GLU A 45 -4.02 2.48 11.65
N PHE A 46 -4.61 3.15 10.67
CA PHE A 46 -4.00 3.29 9.35
C PHE A 46 -4.51 4.57 8.68
N TYR A 47 -3.73 5.06 7.73
CA TYR A 47 -4.08 6.20 6.89
C TYR A 47 -4.04 5.73 5.45
N MET A 48 -5.03 6.11 4.64
CA MET A 48 -5.15 5.62 3.27
C MET A 48 -5.59 6.73 2.32
N ASP A 49 -4.89 6.86 1.20
CA ASP A 49 -5.22 7.78 0.11
C ASP A 49 -5.00 7.11 -1.24
N GLY A 50 -5.68 7.63 -2.27
CA GLY A 50 -5.49 7.20 -3.64
C GLY A 50 -4.89 8.32 -4.49
N LEU A 51 -4.05 7.95 -5.45
CA LEU A 51 -3.57 8.83 -6.51
C LEU A 51 -4.21 8.40 -7.82
N ASN A 52 -4.88 9.34 -8.50
CA ASN A 52 -5.58 9.10 -9.76
C ASN A 52 -6.63 7.98 -9.68
N CYS A 53 -7.11 7.69 -8.48
CA CYS A 53 -8.13 6.68 -8.19
C CYS A 53 -8.71 6.91 -6.79
N ASP A 54 -9.88 6.32 -6.54
CA ASP A 54 -10.43 6.22 -5.19
C ASP A 54 -9.76 5.04 -4.49
N PRO A 55 -9.22 5.18 -3.28
CA PRO A 55 -8.53 4.08 -2.61
C PRO A 55 -9.43 2.86 -2.38
N MET A 56 -10.73 3.06 -2.16
CA MET A 56 -11.65 1.93 -1.91
C MET A 56 -12.02 1.16 -3.18
N SER A 57 -11.83 1.76 -4.36
CA SER A 57 -12.08 1.10 -5.66
C SER A 57 -10.81 0.95 -6.49
N PHE A 58 -9.66 1.01 -5.86
CA PHE A 58 -8.36 0.88 -6.52
C PHE A 58 -8.27 -0.33 -7.45
N ASP A 59 -8.72 -1.49 -6.98
CA ASP A 59 -8.70 -2.73 -7.76
C ASP A 59 -9.51 -2.62 -9.07
N LYS A 60 -10.73 -2.11 -8.99
CA LYS A 60 -11.60 -1.95 -10.15
C LYS A 60 -11.10 -0.90 -11.12
N GLU A 61 -10.59 0.23 -10.60
CA GLU A 61 -10.06 1.29 -11.44
C GLU A 61 -8.78 0.86 -12.15
N CYS A 62 -7.92 0.05 -11.52
CA CYS A 62 -6.74 -0.52 -12.17
C CYS A 62 -7.14 -1.48 -13.28
N GLU A 63 -8.11 -2.37 -13.02
CA GLU A 63 -8.63 -3.30 -14.05
C GLU A 63 -9.20 -2.55 -15.25
N LEU A 64 -9.97 -1.49 -15.02
CA LEU A 64 -10.53 -0.64 -16.08
C LEU A 64 -9.44 0.05 -16.90
N ALA A 65 -8.42 0.59 -16.24
CA ALA A 65 -7.31 1.25 -16.94
C ALA A 65 -6.53 0.25 -17.79
N ASN A 66 -6.25 -0.93 -17.25
CA ASN A 66 -5.56 -2.00 -17.98
C ASN A 66 -6.33 -2.41 -19.23
N THR A 67 -7.65 -2.56 -19.11
CA THR A 67 -8.53 -2.90 -20.25
C THR A 67 -8.55 -1.78 -21.27
N HIS A 68 -8.70 -0.54 -20.82
CA HIS A 68 -8.75 0.63 -21.71
C HIS A 68 -7.48 0.78 -22.55
N PHE A 69 -6.33 0.57 -21.94
CA PHE A 69 -5.03 0.70 -22.63
C PHE A 69 -4.53 -0.62 -23.21
N HIS A 70 -5.30 -1.70 -23.13
CA HIS A 70 -4.94 -3.04 -23.62
C HIS A 70 -3.63 -3.56 -23.03
N LYS A 71 -3.40 -3.29 -21.73
CA LYS A 71 -2.17 -3.68 -21.01
C LYS A 71 -2.45 -4.77 -19.98
N ASN A 72 -1.38 -5.40 -19.52
CA ASN A 72 -1.40 -6.41 -18.45
C ASN A 72 -2.30 -7.61 -18.74
N LYS A 73 -2.40 -8.01 -20.01
CA LYS A 73 -3.21 -9.14 -20.44
C LYS A 73 -2.52 -10.49 -20.24
N LYS A 74 -1.19 -10.49 -20.29
CA LYS A 74 -0.40 -11.72 -20.21
C LYS A 74 -0.10 -12.07 -18.75
N ARG A 75 -0.04 -13.36 -18.46
CA ARG A 75 0.26 -13.86 -17.12
C ARG A 75 1.61 -13.36 -16.59
N GLU A 76 2.61 -13.26 -17.45
CA GLU A 76 3.97 -12.84 -17.12
C GLU A 76 4.14 -11.33 -16.95
N ASP A 77 3.15 -10.54 -17.35
CA ASP A 77 3.23 -9.08 -17.22
C ASP A 77 3.26 -8.65 -15.75
N ILE A 78 4.12 -7.70 -15.44
CA ILE A 78 4.15 -7.09 -14.09
C ILE A 78 2.94 -6.16 -13.99
N LYS A 79 2.01 -6.45 -13.06
CA LYS A 79 0.76 -5.71 -12.89
C LYS A 79 0.90 -4.53 -11.97
N SER A 80 1.72 -4.67 -10.94
CA SER A 80 1.88 -3.61 -9.95
C SER A 80 3.29 -3.59 -9.37
N HIS A 81 3.63 -2.45 -8.79
CA HIS A 81 4.86 -2.25 -8.03
C HIS A 81 4.47 -1.83 -6.62
N HIS A 82 5.11 -2.44 -5.63
CA HIS A 82 4.85 -2.17 -4.23
C HIS A 82 6.13 -1.60 -3.60
N TYR A 83 6.06 -0.37 -3.12
CA TYR A 83 7.14 0.28 -2.38
C TYR A 83 6.77 0.34 -0.92
N ILE A 84 7.70 -0.02 -0.05
CA ILE A 84 7.53 0.05 1.40
C ILE A 84 8.56 1.03 1.94
N ILE A 85 8.09 2.09 2.59
CA ILE A 85 8.94 3.07 3.24
C ILE A 85 8.89 2.81 4.73
N SER A 86 10.00 2.39 5.33
CA SER A 86 10.10 2.17 6.77
C SER A 86 10.83 3.35 7.39
N TYR A 87 10.17 4.06 8.32
CA TYR A 87 10.74 5.20 9.00
C TYR A 87 11.53 4.75 10.23
N ASP A 88 12.63 5.44 10.50
CA ASP A 88 13.46 5.16 11.68
C ASP A 88 12.65 5.48 12.94
N PRO A 89 12.69 4.63 13.98
CA PRO A 89 12.06 4.94 15.27
C PRO A 89 12.53 6.28 15.87
N ALA A 90 13.76 6.70 15.60
CA ALA A 90 14.28 7.99 16.03
C ALA A 90 13.51 9.17 15.43
N ASP A 91 12.93 9.01 14.23
CA ASP A 91 12.10 10.05 13.60
C ASP A 91 10.83 10.31 14.42
N VAL A 92 10.30 9.28 15.08
CA VAL A 92 9.14 9.40 15.96
C VAL A 92 9.54 10.06 17.28
N THR A 93 10.59 9.56 17.94
CA THR A 93 10.97 9.98 19.27
C THR A 93 11.69 11.34 19.30
N GLU A 94 12.52 11.61 18.29
CA GLU A 94 13.34 12.83 18.24
C GLU A 94 12.72 13.94 17.40
N ASN A 95 12.03 13.58 16.31
CA ASN A 95 11.50 14.54 15.34
C ASN A 95 9.96 14.65 15.36
N GLY A 96 9.30 13.89 16.25
CA GLY A 96 7.84 13.96 16.40
C GLY A 96 7.05 13.45 15.20
N LEU A 97 7.59 12.51 14.43
CA LEU A 97 6.88 11.92 13.30
C LEU A 97 5.61 11.19 13.77
N THR A 98 4.49 11.46 13.12
CA THR A 98 3.21 10.80 13.35
C THR A 98 2.79 10.03 12.11
N GLY A 99 1.83 9.12 12.26
CA GLY A 99 1.26 8.39 11.13
C GLY A 99 0.67 9.32 10.07
N GLU A 100 -0.05 10.36 10.50
CA GLU A 100 -0.63 11.37 9.62
C GLU A 100 0.45 12.10 8.81
N ARG A 101 1.54 12.50 9.46
CA ARG A 101 2.64 13.20 8.80
C ARG A 101 3.38 12.29 7.83
N ALA A 102 3.61 11.03 8.22
CA ALA A 102 4.21 10.02 7.35
C ALA A 102 3.36 9.80 6.09
N GLN A 103 2.02 9.74 6.26
CA GLN A 103 1.09 9.62 5.13
C GLN A 103 1.21 10.83 4.19
N THR A 104 1.22 12.04 4.73
CA THR A 104 1.35 13.28 3.95
C THR A 104 2.65 13.32 3.16
N ILE A 105 3.76 12.99 3.79
CA ILE A 105 5.09 12.96 3.16
C ILE A 105 5.13 11.91 2.06
N SER A 106 4.64 10.72 2.34
CA SER A 106 4.66 9.59 1.39
C SER A 106 3.73 9.84 0.20
N LEU A 107 2.56 10.44 0.45
CA LEU A 107 1.63 10.81 -0.61
C LEU A 107 2.25 11.83 -1.56
N GLU A 108 2.91 12.85 -1.02
CA GLU A 108 3.60 13.87 -1.82
C GLU A 108 4.74 13.26 -2.63
N LEU A 109 5.52 12.37 -2.03
CA LEU A 109 6.58 11.64 -2.72
C LEU A 109 6.03 10.84 -3.89
N ALA A 110 4.93 10.12 -3.67
CA ALA A 110 4.29 9.32 -4.72
C ALA A 110 3.79 10.19 -5.87
N LYS A 111 3.22 11.36 -5.58
CA LYS A 111 2.81 12.32 -6.62
C LYS A 111 3.96 12.79 -7.48
N GLN A 112 5.11 13.04 -6.88
CA GLN A 112 6.29 13.51 -7.59
C GLN A 112 6.98 12.41 -8.39
N MET A 113 7.06 11.20 -7.83
CA MET A 113 7.79 10.08 -8.44
C MET A 113 6.98 9.35 -9.51
N PHE A 114 5.66 9.32 -9.37
CA PHE A 114 4.79 8.50 -10.22
C PHE A 114 3.61 9.30 -10.79
N PRO A 115 3.86 10.43 -11.49
CA PRO A 115 2.77 11.23 -12.04
C PRO A 115 1.99 10.44 -13.10
N GLY A 116 0.67 10.49 -13.00
CA GLY A 116 -0.23 9.84 -13.97
C GLY A 116 -0.51 8.38 -13.69
N TYR A 117 0.14 7.76 -12.71
CA TYR A 117 -0.13 6.37 -12.31
C TYR A 117 -1.21 6.32 -11.23
N GLN A 118 -2.01 5.27 -11.28
CA GLN A 118 -2.93 4.98 -10.19
C GLN A 118 -2.15 4.35 -9.04
N ALA A 119 -2.33 4.84 -7.84
CA ALA A 119 -1.61 4.34 -6.67
C ALA A 119 -2.49 4.33 -5.44
N LEU A 120 -2.22 3.36 -4.56
CA LEU A 120 -2.79 3.26 -3.23
C LEU A 120 -1.67 3.54 -2.24
N VAL A 121 -1.86 4.51 -1.36
CA VAL A 121 -0.87 4.91 -0.35
C VAL A 121 -1.46 4.66 1.03
N VAL A 122 -0.86 3.75 1.78
CA VAL A 122 -1.35 3.34 3.11
C VAL A 122 -0.21 3.37 4.12
N THR A 123 -0.41 4.12 5.21
CA THR A 123 0.54 4.19 6.32
C THR A 123 0.00 3.41 7.51
N HIS A 124 0.82 2.51 8.05
CA HIS A 124 0.55 1.77 9.27
C HIS A 124 1.42 2.30 10.41
N THR A 125 0.82 2.47 11.58
CA THR A 125 1.52 2.86 12.79
C THR A 125 1.66 1.71 13.77
N ASP A 126 0.95 0.62 13.51
CA ASP A 126 0.95 -0.61 14.30
C ASP A 126 2.02 -1.61 13.85
N GLY A 127 3.19 -1.11 13.45
CA GLY A 127 4.27 -1.91 12.88
C GLY A 127 4.39 -3.29 13.50
N HIS A 128 4.53 -4.30 12.65
CA HIS A 128 4.56 -5.70 13.05
C HIS A 128 5.87 -6.13 13.71
N ASN A 129 6.87 -5.28 13.70
CA ASN A 129 8.10 -5.54 14.45
C ASN A 129 7.94 -5.00 15.87
N GLU A 130 8.76 -5.51 16.79
CA GLU A 130 8.72 -5.15 18.21
C GLU A 130 8.92 -3.64 18.45
N SER A 131 9.54 -2.95 17.52
CA SER A 131 9.79 -1.51 17.64
C SER A 131 8.60 -0.63 17.27
N GLY A 132 7.53 -1.21 16.69
CA GLY A 132 6.34 -0.43 16.32
C GLY A 132 6.61 0.65 15.30
N ASN A 133 7.48 0.40 14.34
CA ASN A 133 7.89 1.38 13.34
C ASN A 133 6.72 1.82 12.45
N ILE A 134 6.68 3.12 12.19
CA ILE A 134 5.76 3.66 11.18
C ILE A 134 6.30 3.25 9.81
N HIS A 135 5.42 2.70 8.97
CA HIS A 135 5.78 2.37 7.59
C HIS A 135 4.62 2.65 6.64
N THR A 136 4.98 3.06 5.43
CA THR A 136 4.02 3.37 4.37
C THR A 136 4.18 2.42 3.21
N HIS A 137 3.05 1.88 2.73
CA HIS A 137 2.97 1.05 1.54
C HIS A 137 2.45 1.90 0.39
N ILE A 138 3.14 1.87 -0.75
CA ILE A 138 2.70 2.51 -1.98
C ILE A 138 2.56 1.42 -3.03
N VAL A 139 1.32 1.11 -3.42
CA VAL A 139 1.02 0.11 -4.45
C VAL A 139 0.63 0.85 -5.72
N ILE A 140 1.36 0.62 -6.79
CA ILE A 140 1.22 1.37 -8.04
C ILE A 140 0.83 0.43 -9.17
N ASN A 141 -0.24 0.78 -9.91
CA ASN A 141 -0.56 0.07 -11.15
C ASN A 141 0.59 0.31 -12.15
N SER A 142 1.04 -0.74 -12.80
CA SER A 142 2.14 -0.64 -13.78
C SER A 142 1.76 0.12 -15.05
N VAL A 143 0.48 0.38 -15.26
CA VAL A 143 -0.04 1.11 -16.41
C VAL A 143 -0.28 2.57 -16.02
N ARG A 144 0.34 3.48 -16.77
CA ARG A 144 0.12 4.92 -16.57
C ARG A 144 -1.25 5.32 -17.10
N LYS A 145 -2.04 5.98 -16.28
CA LYS A 145 -3.41 6.36 -16.62
C LYS A 145 -3.47 7.56 -17.58
N THR A 146 -2.51 8.46 -17.48
CA THR A 146 -2.49 9.70 -18.29
C THR A 146 -1.17 9.95 -19.01
#